data_03d6ffc9b5035cdd49e0aa7d4631aabb
#
_entry.id   03d6ffc9b5035cdd49e0aa7d4631aabb
#
_cell.length_a   1.000
_cell.length_b   1.000
_cell.length_c   1.000
_cell.angle_alpha   90.00
_cell.angle_beta   90.00
_cell.angle_gamma   90.00
#
_symmetry.space_group_name_H-M   'P 1'
#
loop_
_entity.id
_entity.type
_entity.pdbx_description
1 polymer ?
#
loop_
_entity_poly.entity_id
_entity_poly.type
_entity_poly.pdbx_seq_one_letter_code
_entity_poly.pdbx_strand_id
1 'polypeptide(L)'
;MPSKKQVQHAHISARLRSLHGALISIVSAMNRPQRDEVLIKAAGIRLDRALFPLLVGIERLGPIGVVDMADRVGRDYTTVSRQVAKLESLGLVERRANAADRRVREAVITAKGKAMTDLVDAARERMGLAIFKTWGAHDIDELVRLMQKFADAIEDDQPGGQK
;
A
#
# COMPACT_ATOMS: atom_id res chain seq x y z
N MET A 1 10.89 15.62 40.57
CA MET A 1 9.76 15.01 39.82
C MET A 1 10.06 15.06 38.34
N PRO A 2 9.86 13.98 37.58
CA PRO A 2 10.13 14.00 36.15
C PRO A 2 9.14 14.92 35.42
N SER A 3 9.62 15.63 34.41
CA SER A 3 8.77 16.50 33.60
C SER A 3 7.77 15.69 32.77
N LYS A 4 6.66 16.31 32.33
CA LYS A 4 5.67 15.65 31.44
C LYS A 4 6.34 15.03 30.20
N LYS A 5 7.36 15.71 29.62
CA LYS A 5 8.15 15.21 28.49
C LYS A 5 8.94 13.95 28.83
N GLN A 6 9.56 13.89 30.01
CA GLN A 6 10.32 12.71 30.45
C GLN A 6 9.42 11.49 30.68
N VAL A 7 8.22 11.70 31.25
CA VAL A 7 7.22 10.64 31.43
C VAL A 7 6.74 10.12 30.09
N GLN A 8 6.45 11.01 29.14
CA GLN A 8 6.02 10.64 27.78
C GLN A 8 7.12 9.88 27.02
N HIS A 9 8.39 10.33 27.10
CA HIS A 9 9.52 9.61 26.50
C HIS A 9 9.68 8.20 27.08
N ALA A 10 9.61 8.05 28.40
CA ALA A 10 9.70 6.75 29.04
C ALA A 10 8.56 5.80 28.60
N HIS A 11 7.34 6.33 28.48
CA HIS A 11 6.20 5.56 27.99
C HIS A 11 6.39 5.11 26.53
N ILE A 12 6.81 6.02 25.64
CA ILE A 12 7.10 5.70 24.24
C ILE A 12 8.17 4.62 24.15
N SER A 13 9.31 4.81 24.84
CA SER A 13 10.42 3.83 24.85
C SER A 13 9.99 2.44 25.31
N ALA A 14 9.16 2.36 26.34
CA ALA A 14 8.64 1.08 26.85
C ALA A 14 7.72 0.36 25.81
N ARG A 15 7.04 1.11 24.94
CA ARG A 15 6.10 0.57 23.95
C ARG A 15 6.71 0.34 22.58
N LEU A 16 7.82 1.02 22.24
CA LEU A 16 8.45 0.92 20.90
C LEU A 16 8.80 -0.51 20.51
N ARG A 17 9.31 -1.32 21.43
CA ARG A 17 9.65 -2.72 21.14
C ARG A 17 8.41 -3.54 20.75
N SER A 18 7.29 -3.37 21.46
CA SER A 18 6.04 -4.06 21.18
C SER A 18 5.44 -3.59 19.86
N LEU A 19 5.44 -2.27 19.63
CA LEU A 19 5.01 -1.68 18.37
C LEU A 19 5.82 -2.20 17.17
N HIS A 20 7.15 -2.21 17.31
CA HIS A 20 8.06 -2.71 16.28
C HIS A 20 7.83 -4.20 16.01
N GLY A 21 7.64 -5.02 17.05
CA GLY A 21 7.30 -6.43 16.90
C GLY A 21 5.99 -6.66 16.17
N ALA A 22 4.95 -5.87 16.47
CA ALA A 22 3.66 -5.93 15.77
C ALA A 22 3.80 -5.54 14.30
N LEU A 23 4.55 -4.47 14.00
CA LEU A 23 4.83 -4.03 12.63
C LEU A 23 5.57 -5.09 11.83
N ILE A 24 6.63 -5.70 12.40
CA ILE A 24 7.34 -6.79 11.74
C ILE A 24 6.39 -7.94 11.42
N SER A 25 5.54 -8.33 12.35
CA SER A 25 4.57 -9.41 12.15
C SER A 25 3.57 -9.09 11.04
N ILE A 26 3.03 -7.86 11.03
CA ILE A 26 2.10 -7.39 10.00
C ILE A 26 2.78 -7.36 8.63
N VAL A 27 3.94 -6.71 8.51
CA VAL A 27 4.70 -6.60 7.25
C VAL A 27 5.09 -7.97 6.73
N SER A 28 5.58 -8.87 7.61
CA SER A 28 5.92 -10.24 7.24
C SER A 28 4.71 -11.03 6.73
N ALA A 29 3.55 -10.85 7.36
CA ALA A 29 2.31 -11.48 6.91
C ALA A 29 1.83 -10.91 5.57
N MET A 30 1.95 -9.60 5.38
CA MET A 30 1.51 -8.92 4.14
C MET A 30 2.44 -9.23 2.96
N ASN A 31 3.74 -9.37 3.21
CA ASN A 31 4.74 -9.64 2.16
C ASN A 31 4.87 -11.12 1.79
N ARG A 32 4.06 -12.01 2.35
CA ARG A 32 4.06 -13.42 1.94
C ARG A 32 3.54 -13.55 0.50
N PRO A 33 4.32 -14.11 -0.45
CA PRO A 33 3.90 -14.26 -1.85
C PRO A 33 2.60 -15.02 -2.00
N GLN A 34 2.36 -16.00 -1.13
CA GLN A 34 1.14 -16.81 -1.12
C GLN A 34 -0.12 -15.99 -0.83
N ARG A 35 0.02 -14.84 -0.16
CA ARG A 35 -1.11 -13.98 0.17
C ARG A 35 -1.69 -13.31 -1.08
N ASP A 36 -0.83 -12.85 -1.98
CA ASP A 36 -1.25 -12.29 -3.26
C ASP A 36 -1.94 -13.36 -4.12
N GLU A 37 -1.41 -14.58 -4.15
CA GLU A 37 -2.01 -15.69 -4.88
C GLU A 37 -3.40 -16.06 -4.32
N VAL A 38 -3.54 -16.13 -3.01
CA VAL A 38 -4.83 -16.38 -2.35
C VAL A 38 -5.83 -15.29 -2.70
N LEU A 39 -5.39 -14.03 -2.69
CA LEU A 39 -6.25 -12.88 -2.98
C LEU A 39 -6.65 -12.83 -4.46
N ILE A 40 -5.71 -13.04 -5.38
CA ILE A 40 -5.96 -13.14 -6.82
C ILE A 40 -7.00 -14.24 -7.10
N LYS A 41 -6.82 -15.42 -6.48
CA LYS A 41 -7.76 -16.55 -6.60
C LYS A 41 -9.12 -16.23 -5.99
N ALA A 42 -9.16 -15.64 -4.80
CA ALA A 42 -10.39 -15.27 -4.11
C ALA A 42 -11.18 -14.17 -4.85
N ALA A 43 -10.48 -13.29 -5.54
CA ALA A 43 -11.08 -12.26 -6.41
C ALA A 43 -11.56 -12.83 -7.77
N GLY A 44 -11.17 -14.06 -8.13
CA GLY A 44 -11.51 -14.67 -9.40
C GLY A 44 -10.88 -13.98 -10.62
N ILE A 45 -9.78 -13.27 -10.44
CA ILE A 45 -9.09 -12.54 -11.50
C ILE A 45 -7.95 -13.35 -12.10
N ARG A 46 -7.61 -13.06 -13.37
CA ARG A 46 -6.46 -13.62 -14.07
C ARG A 46 -5.40 -12.53 -14.22
N LEU A 47 -4.46 -12.51 -13.30
CA LEU A 47 -3.35 -11.58 -13.31
C LEU A 47 -2.09 -12.27 -12.79
N ASP A 48 -0.96 -12.03 -13.46
CA ASP A 48 0.34 -12.49 -12.96
C ASP A 48 0.62 -11.82 -11.60
N ARG A 49 1.03 -12.65 -10.64
CA ARG A 49 1.37 -12.20 -9.28
C ARG A 49 2.39 -11.05 -9.28
N ALA A 50 3.36 -11.08 -10.21
CA ALA A 50 4.37 -10.04 -10.30
C ALA A 50 3.80 -8.66 -10.67
N LEU A 51 2.64 -8.62 -11.36
CA LEU A 51 1.95 -7.39 -11.77
C LEU A 51 0.95 -6.90 -10.72
N PHE A 52 0.49 -7.79 -9.85
CA PHE A 52 -0.58 -7.52 -8.90
C PHE A 52 -0.28 -6.33 -7.97
N PRO A 53 0.89 -6.25 -7.27
CA PRO A 53 1.20 -5.11 -6.41
C PRO A 53 1.24 -3.78 -7.16
N LEU A 54 1.68 -3.79 -8.42
CA LEU A 54 1.73 -2.57 -9.24
C LEU A 54 0.34 -2.11 -9.67
N LEU A 55 -0.54 -3.03 -10.08
CA LEU A 55 -1.90 -2.68 -10.44
C LEU A 55 -2.63 -2.03 -9.26
N VAL A 56 -2.53 -2.64 -8.07
CA VAL A 56 -3.13 -2.11 -6.83
C VAL A 56 -2.48 -0.78 -6.45
N GLY A 57 -1.15 -0.66 -6.54
CA GLY A 57 -0.44 0.58 -6.24
C GLY A 57 -0.84 1.73 -7.17
N ILE A 58 -0.96 1.47 -8.47
CA ILE A 58 -1.40 2.49 -9.45
C ILE A 58 -2.86 2.91 -9.19
N GLU A 59 -3.72 1.99 -8.81
CA GLU A 59 -5.11 2.32 -8.46
C GLU A 59 -5.20 3.22 -7.22
N ARG A 60 -4.38 2.96 -6.21
CA ARG A 60 -4.41 3.69 -4.91
C ARG A 60 -3.68 5.03 -4.96
N LEU A 61 -2.61 5.13 -5.72
CA LEU A 61 -1.65 6.23 -5.67
C LEU A 61 -1.59 7.03 -6.99
N GLY A 62 -2.23 6.52 -8.04
CA GLY A 62 -2.19 7.17 -9.36
C GLY A 62 -2.96 8.49 -9.43
N PRO A 63 -2.58 9.37 -10.35
CA PRO A 63 -1.47 9.25 -11.32
C PRO A 63 -0.09 9.16 -10.66
N ILE A 64 0.75 8.21 -11.07
CA ILE A 64 2.07 7.99 -10.45
C ILE A 64 3.14 7.72 -11.50
N GLY A 65 4.31 8.37 -11.36
CA GLY A 65 5.49 8.12 -12.17
C GLY A 65 6.09 6.74 -11.91
N VAL A 66 6.75 6.17 -12.94
CA VAL A 66 7.37 4.83 -12.80
C VAL A 66 8.50 4.83 -11.77
N VAL A 67 9.23 5.94 -11.62
CA VAL A 67 10.30 6.07 -10.60
C VAL A 67 9.70 6.00 -9.20
N ASP A 68 8.68 6.83 -8.92
CA ASP A 68 8.02 6.86 -7.62
C ASP A 68 7.35 5.50 -7.29
N MET A 69 6.80 4.85 -8.31
CA MET A 69 6.22 3.52 -8.16
C MET A 69 7.30 2.49 -7.80
N ALA A 70 8.47 2.54 -8.44
CA ALA A 70 9.60 1.66 -8.17
C ALA A 70 10.10 1.80 -6.72
N ASP A 71 10.24 3.04 -6.26
CA ASP A 71 10.65 3.34 -4.88
C ASP A 71 9.64 2.79 -3.87
N ARG A 72 8.33 3.01 -4.10
CA ARG A 72 7.27 2.55 -3.19
C ARG A 72 7.16 1.02 -3.11
N VAL A 73 7.38 0.30 -4.20
CA VAL A 73 7.34 -1.18 -4.18
C VAL A 73 8.69 -1.83 -3.87
N GLY A 74 9.75 -1.02 -3.67
CA GLY A 74 11.09 -1.50 -3.36
C GLY A 74 11.72 -2.34 -4.48
N ARG A 75 11.46 -1.98 -5.75
CA ARG A 75 11.98 -2.68 -6.94
C ARG A 75 12.75 -1.73 -7.83
N ASP A 76 13.64 -2.27 -8.67
CA ASP A 76 14.37 -1.48 -9.65
C ASP A 76 13.46 -0.91 -10.75
N TYR A 77 13.83 0.28 -11.24
CA TYR A 77 13.09 1.00 -12.27
C TYR A 77 12.85 0.16 -13.54
N THR A 78 13.86 -0.58 -14.00
CA THR A 78 13.76 -1.36 -15.24
C THR A 78 12.71 -2.45 -15.14
N THR A 79 12.67 -3.15 -14.00
CA THR A 79 11.66 -4.17 -13.72
C THR A 79 10.27 -3.55 -13.65
N VAL A 80 10.10 -2.45 -12.90
CA VAL A 80 8.79 -1.79 -12.76
C VAL A 80 8.33 -1.21 -14.11
N SER A 81 9.23 -0.59 -14.89
CA SER A 81 8.91 -0.07 -16.22
C SER A 81 8.37 -1.14 -17.17
N ARG A 82 8.99 -2.34 -17.17
CA ARG A 82 8.52 -3.49 -17.98
C ARG A 82 7.15 -3.99 -17.50
N GLN A 83 6.97 -4.07 -16.19
CA GLN A 83 5.72 -4.55 -15.59
C GLN A 83 4.57 -3.56 -15.84
N VAL A 84 4.81 -2.25 -15.76
CA VAL A 84 3.83 -1.21 -16.13
C VAL A 84 3.49 -1.29 -17.62
N ALA A 85 4.48 -1.48 -18.50
CA ALA A 85 4.24 -1.70 -19.92
C ALA A 85 3.39 -2.95 -20.19
N LYS A 86 3.59 -4.02 -19.40
CA LYS A 86 2.76 -5.21 -19.48
C LYS A 86 1.32 -4.95 -19.02
N LEU A 87 1.12 -4.22 -17.93
CA LEU A 87 -0.22 -3.80 -17.48
C LEU A 87 -0.92 -2.94 -18.54
N GLU A 88 -0.18 -2.04 -19.20
CA GLU A 88 -0.68 -1.22 -20.32
C GLU A 88 -1.10 -2.08 -21.50
N SER A 89 -0.29 -3.08 -21.89
CA SER A 89 -0.63 -4.03 -22.96
C SER A 89 -1.88 -4.87 -22.67
N LEU A 90 -2.18 -5.09 -21.39
CA LEU A 90 -3.40 -5.75 -20.94
C LEU A 90 -4.62 -4.81 -20.86
N GLY A 91 -4.40 -3.52 -21.09
CA GLY A 91 -5.42 -2.48 -21.02
C GLY A 91 -5.86 -2.16 -19.57
N LEU A 92 -5.06 -2.51 -18.57
CA LEU A 92 -5.39 -2.31 -17.15
C LEU A 92 -4.92 -0.95 -16.64
N VAL A 93 -3.88 -0.40 -17.24
CA VAL A 93 -3.37 0.95 -16.99
C VAL A 93 -3.12 1.65 -18.32
N GLU A 94 -3.03 2.96 -18.29
CA GLU A 94 -2.60 3.79 -19.42
C GLU A 94 -1.51 4.76 -18.95
N ARG A 95 -0.67 5.24 -19.88
CA ARG A 95 0.34 6.24 -19.59
C ARG A 95 -0.12 7.59 -20.08
N ARG A 96 -0.15 8.58 -19.19
CA ARG A 96 -0.46 9.97 -19.50
C ARG A 96 0.76 10.85 -19.26
N ALA A 97 0.86 11.96 -19.96
CA ALA A 97 1.82 13.00 -19.62
C ALA A 97 1.36 13.69 -18.33
N ASN A 98 2.32 13.94 -17.43
CA ASN A 98 2.06 14.74 -16.23
C ASN A 98 1.60 16.15 -16.63
N ALA A 99 0.62 16.70 -15.91
CA ALA A 99 0.04 18.01 -16.22
C ALA A 99 1.02 19.17 -16.02
N ALA A 100 1.94 19.04 -15.05
CA ALA A 100 2.96 20.05 -14.73
C ALA A 100 4.24 19.89 -15.58
N ASP A 101 4.67 18.65 -15.85
CA ASP A 101 5.82 18.37 -16.71
C ASP A 101 5.51 17.24 -17.71
N ARG A 102 5.26 17.63 -18.95
CA ARG A 102 4.92 16.69 -20.04
C ARG A 102 6.04 15.67 -20.38
N ARG A 103 7.26 15.87 -19.88
CA ARG A 103 8.36 14.91 -20.03
C ARG A 103 8.18 13.70 -19.13
N VAL A 104 7.47 13.87 -18.02
CA VAL A 104 7.16 12.81 -17.06
C VAL A 104 5.93 12.06 -17.54
N ARG A 105 6.04 10.73 -17.63
CA ARG A 105 4.92 9.83 -17.95
C ARG A 105 4.44 9.18 -16.67
N GLU A 106 3.16 9.31 -16.39
CA GLU A 106 2.49 8.74 -15.23
C GLU A 106 1.60 7.57 -15.64
N ALA A 107 1.55 6.57 -14.81
CA ALA A 107 0.60 5.46 -14.93
C ALA A 107 -0.72 5.83 -14.25
N VAL A 108 -1.81 5.55 -14.93
CA VAL A 108 -3.18 5.78 -14.47
C VAL A 108 -3.99 4.51 -14.67
N ILE A 109 -4.82 4.18 -13.70
CA ILE A 109 -5.72 3.03 -13.82
C ILE A 109 -6.78 3.27 -14.90
N THR A 110 -7.09 2.27 -15.71
CA THR A 110 -8.21 2.31 -16.67
C THR A 110 -9.50 1.84 -16.01
N ALA A 111 -10.64 2.03 -16.67
CA ALA A 111 -11.91 1.46 -16.21
C ALA A 111 -11.85 -0.08 -16.07
N LYS A 112 -11.14 -0.76 -16.99
CA LYS A 112 -10.91 -2.21 -16.91
C LYS A 112 -10.04 -2.59 -15.71
N GLY A 113 -8.96 -1.84 -15.47
CA GLY A 113 -8.09 -2.02 -14.31
C GLY A 113 -8.86 -1.79 -13.00
N LYS A 114 -9.65 -0.72 -12.93
CA LYS A 114 -10.49 -0.41 -11.76
C LYS A 114 -11.50 -1.52 -11.47
N ALA A 115 -12.19 -2.02 -12.49
CA ALA A 115 -13.11 -3.15 -12.31
C ALA A 115 -12.40 -4.39 -11.75
N MET A 116 -11.15 -4.63 -12.16
CA MET A 116 -10.34 -5.74 -11.62
C MET A 116 -9.95 -5.50 -10.15
N THR A 117 -9.54 -4.28 -9.79
CA THR A 117 -9.20 -3.96 -8.39
C THR A 117 -10.43 -3.92 -7.48
N ASP A 118 -11.61 -3.60 -7.99
CA ASP A 118 -12.86 -3.69 -7.23
C ASP A 118 -13.19 -5.14 -6.82
N LEU A 119 -12.92 -6.12 -7.70
CA LEU A 119 -13.02 -7.54 -7.34
C LEU A 119 -12.02 -7.94 -6.25
N VAL A 120 -10.82 -7.37 -6.29
CA VAL A 120 -9.80 -7.57 -5.26
C VAL A 120 -10.25 -6.98 -3.92
N ASP A 121 -10.81 -5.78 -3.93
CA ASP A 121 -11.30 -5.13 -2.72
C ASP A 121 -12.48 -5.90 -2.09
N ALA A 122 -13.40 -6.40 -2.89
CA ALA A 122 -14.48 -7.27 -2.42
C ALA A 122 -13.93 -8.59 -1.80
N ALA A 123 -12.85 -9.15 -2.37
CA ALA A 123 -12.19 -10.31 -1.78
C ALA A 123 -11.50 -9.98 -0.47
N ARG A 124 -10.81 -8.82 -0.38
CA ARG A 124 -10.19 -8.33 0.86
C ARG A 124 -11.24 -8.09 1.95
N GLU A 125 -12.36 -7.50 1.62
CA GLU A 125 -13.46 -7.27 2.56
C GLU A 125 -13.93 -8.59 3.16
N ARG A 126 -14.23 -9.61 2.32
CA ARG A 126 -14.63 -10.94 2.82
C ARG A 126 -13.57 -11.57 3.74
N MET A 127 -12.29 -11.45 3.38
CA MET A 127 -11.18 -11.97 4.20
C MET A 127 -11.01 -11.15 5.49
N GLY A 128 -11.17 -9.83 5.42
CA GLY A 128 -11.09 -8.91 6.56
C GLY A 128 -12.18 -9.17 7.58
N LEU A 129 -13.42 -9.39 7.15
CA LEU A 129 -14.53 -9.74 8.03
C LEU A 129 -14.24 -10.99 8.87
N ALA A 130 -13.52 -11.97 8.30
CA ALA A 130 -13.10 -13.15 9.06
C ALA A 130 -12.05 -12.82 10.13
N ILE A 131 -11.11 -11.92 9.84
CA ILE A 131 -10.06 -11.49 10.78
C ILE A 131 -10.68 -10.67 11.94
N PHE A 132 -11.58 -9.76 11.61
CA PHE A 132 -12.17 -8.81 12.57
C PHE A 132 -13.48 -9.30 13.20
N LYS A 133 -13.82 -10.58 13.02
CA LYS A 133 -15.10 -11.16 13.49
C LYS A 133 -15.42 -10.92 14.97
N THR A 134 -14.38 -10.85 15.81
CA THR A 134 -14.51 -10.67 17.27
C THR A 134 -14.23 -9.24 17.73
N TRP A 135 -13.92 -8.33 16.81
CA TRP A 135 -13.59 -6.96 17.15
C TRP A 135 -14.85 -6.09 17.23
N GLY A 136 -14.89 -5.18 18.19
CA GLY A 136 -15.90 -4.14 18.24
C GLY A 136 -15.65 -3.06 17.16
N ALA A 137 -16.72 -2.38 16.75
CA ALA A 137 -16.61 -1.27 15.79
C ALA A 137 -15.63 -0.19 16.29
N HIS A 138 -15.67 0.14 17.58
CA HIS A 138 -14.75 1.10 18.19
C HIS A 138 -13.28 0.71 18.03
N ASP A 139 -12.93 -0.57 18.20
CA ASP A 139 -11.54 -1.04 18.05
C ASP A 139 -11.05 -0.93 16.61
N ILE A 140 -11.94 -1.17 15.64
CA ILE A 140 -11.65 -1.04 14.21
C ILE A 140 -11.42 0.44 13.84
N ASP A 141 -12.31 1.32 14.27
CA ASP A 141 -12.22 2.76 14.02
C ASP A 141 -10.95 3.34 14.63
N GLU A 142 -10.61 2.94 15.86
CA GLU A 142 -9.41 3.39 16.55
C GLU A 142 -8.14 2.85 15.88
N LEU A 143 -8.13 1.60 15.45
CA LEU A 143 -7.01 1.03 14.68
C LEU A 143 -6.79 1.82 13.39
N VAL A 144 -7.83 2.08 12.62
CA VAL A 144 -7.74 2.85 11.36
C VAL A 144 -7.18 4.25 11.62
N ARG A 145 -7.75 4.95 12.61
CA ARG A 145 -7.31 6.30 12.99
C ARG A 145 -5.83 6.36 13.41
N LEU A 146 -5.40 5.42 14.25
CA LEU A 146 -4.03 5.37 14.75
C LEU A 146 -3.04 4.95 13.67
N MET A 147 -3.40 4.00 12.81
CA MET A 147 -2.56 3.56 11.69
C MET A 147 -2.35 4.67 10.66
N GLN A 148 -3.39 5.44 10.34
CA GLN A 148 -3.27 6.61 9.47
C GLN A 148 -2.34 7.66 10.07
N LYS A 149 -2.58 8.04 11.34
CA LYS A 149 -1.73 8.99 12.05
C LYS A 149 -0.25 8.56 12.09
N PHE A 150 -0.01 7.26 12.23
CA PHE A 150 1.34 6.72 12.26
C PHE A 150 1.98 6.72 10.87
N ALA A 151 1.23 6.38 9.83
CA ALA A 151 1.70 6.43 8.45
C ALA A 151 2.09 7.86 8.04
N ASP A 152 1.23 8.84 8.33
CA ASP A 152 1.49 10.27 8.06
C ASP A 152 2.78 10.73 8.77
N ALA A 153 2.96 10.35 10.04
CA ALA A 153 4.15 10.72 10.81
C ALA A 153 5.46 10.12 10.26
N ILE A 154 5.40 8.91 9.67
CA ILE A 154 6.56 8.29 9.02
C ILE A 154 6.87 8.97 7.69
N GLU A 155 5.85 9.33 6.91
CA GLU A 155 6.04 10.03 5.63
C GLU A 155 6.64 11.42 5.84
N ASP A 156 6.20 12.16 6.85
CA ASP A 156 6.72 13.49 7.20
C ASP A 156 8.18 13.46 7.70
N ASP A 157 8.63 12.36 8.33
CA ASP A 157 9.98 12.18 8.85
C ASP A 157 11.00 11.72 7.78
N GLN A 158 10.57 11.47 6.54
CA GLN A 158 11.47 11.07 5.46
C GLN A 158 12.27 12.25 4.93
N PRO A 159 13.63 12.20 4.87
CA PRO A 159 14.49 13.29 4.42
C PRO A 159 14.42 13.54 2.90
N GLY A 160 13.25 13.57 2.32
CA GLY A 160 12.97 13.82 0.91
C GLY A 160 11.63 14.51 0.67
N GLY A 161 10.85 14.75 1.72
CA GLY A 161 9.52 15.34 1.66
C GLY A 161 9.48 16.87 1.75
N GLN A 162 10.53 17.59 1.34
CA GLN A 162 10.43 19.04 1.15
C GLN A 162 10.04 19.33 -0.30
N LYS A 163 8.80 19.81 -0.43
CA LYS A 163 8.27 20.46 -1.65
C LYS A 163 9.09 21.69 -2.04
#